data_7bf45949b9be7d307fea286ffef546a8
#
_entry.id   7bf45949b9be7d307fea286ffef546a8
#
_cell.length_a   1.000
_cell.length_b   1.000
_cell.length_c   1.000
_cell.angle_alpha   90.00
_cell.angle_beta   90.00
_cell.angle_gamma   90.00
#
_symmetry.space_group_name_H-M   'P 1'
#
loop_
_entity.id
_entity.type
_entity.pdbx_description
1 polymer ?
#
loop_
_entity_poly.entity_id
_entity_poly.type
_entity_poly.pdbx_seq_one_letter_code
_entity_poly.pdbx_strand_id
1 'polypeptide(L)'
;MNTAQLKQTLKEYMAIPRLSGYESRMAQRFASDLEARGGKVQKDRFGNVIAEFAGTDPEAPKVMVFTHMDTIGFVVTNIDEQGFLYVDRVGGVPEKPLPALDLLVGTEDGGYVNGLFGMKSYHVLNDAAKDQVDHLNTLFIDIGASSRSEVENLGIHVGCPVVYAPRFRELLNDRIAGSYTDAASGLTTLLHLAELLRENPAPCTVEIVGTVMEEYNARGAMLAQRTAHTELAVCLLGPGAGDTPDLKGTNLVRLGGGIGVNLFNFHGKGTLNGNIAHAGLFRTMREASEKTGIPIQRQAARGALSDTAYLQLEGEGVPCLDMGTPDRYSHSPMEVLDLKDLMRCAPLVYAFLQSITAGYGLDRYSI
;
A
#
# COMPACT_ATOMS: atom_id res chain seq x y z
N MET A 1 -0.86 -14.90 13.68
CA MET A 1 -1.39 -13.77 14.52
C MET A 1 -2.86 -13.99 14.83
N ASN A 2 -3.35 -13.63 16.03
CA ASN A 2 -4.78 -13.55 16.31
C ASN A 2 -5.35 -12.17 15.89
N THR A 3 -6.70 -12.03 15.91
CA THR A 3 -7.38 -10.81 15.46
C THR A 3 -6.95 -9.55 16.20
N ALA A 4 -6.72 -9.64 17.53
CA ALA A 4 -6.31 -8.48 18.34
C ALA A 4 -4.89 -8.04 17.99
N GLN A 5 -3.97 -8.97 17.81
CA GLN A 5 -2.59 -8.70 17.39
C GLN A 5 -2.55 -8.08 15.99
N LEU A 6 -3.33 -8.63 15.05
CA LEU A 6 -3.40 -8.12 13.68
C LEU A 6 -3.96 -6.69 13.64
N LYS A 7 -5.04 -6.42 14.38
CA LYS A 7 -5.61 -5.07 14.51
C LYS A 7 -4.61 -4.08 15.12
N GLN A 8 -3.86 -4.51 16.14
CA GLN A 8 -2.86 -3.66 16.78
C GLN A 8 -1.69 -3.36 15.83
N THR A 9 -1.18 -4.36 15.11
CA THR A 9 -0.13 -4.17 14.09
C THR A 9 -0.58 -3.22 12.98
N LEU A 10 -1.81 -3.41 12.46
CA LEU A 10 -2.39 -2.50 11.47
C LEU A 10 -2.42 -1.05 11.99
N LYS A 11 -2.92 -0.85 13.22
CA LYS A 11 -2.97 0.47 13.85
C LYS A 11 -1.59 1.13 13.97
N GLU A 12 -0.59 0.36 14.41
CA GLU A 12 0.79 0.84 14.55
C GLU A 12 1.40 1.22 13.20
N TYR A 13 1.17 0.40 12.15
CA TYR A 13 1.68 0.67 10.81
C TYR A 13 1.00 1.88 10.17
N MET A 14 -0.33 2.02 10.34
CA MET A 14 -1.05 3.22 9.90
C MET A 14 -0.57 4.50 10.58
N ALA A 15 0.01 4.41 11.79
CA ALA A 15 0.50 5.57 12.54
C ALA A 15 1.90 6.05 12.11
N ILE A 16 2.64 5.29 11.31
CA ILE A 16 3.99 5.66 10.88
C ILE A 16 3.92 6.55 9.63
N PRO A 17 4.38 7.82 9.68
CA PRO A 17 4.53 8.66 8.50
C PRO A 17 5.55 8.05 7.53
N ARG A 18 5.18 7.94 6.23
CA ARG A 18 5.95 7.22 5.23
C ARG A 18 5.66 7.66 3.80
N LEU A 19 5.72 8.99 3.54
CA LEU A 19 5.56 9.50 2.19
C LEU A 19 6.50 8.76 1.23
N SER A 20 6.04 8.53 0.00
CA SER A 20 6.85 7.97 -1.09
C SER A 20 8.20 8.70 -1.21
N GLY A 21 9.31 7.96 -1.10
CA GLY A 21 10.67 8.50 -1.01
C GLY A 21 11.15 8.84 0.41
N TYR A 22 10.31 8.70 1.44
CA TYR A 22 10.63 9.00 2.84
C TYR A 22 10.24 7.85 3.79
N GLU A 23 10.35 6.60 3.32
CA GLU A 23 9.87 5.40 4.00
C GLU A 23 10.80 4.88 5.12
N SER A 24 11.90 5.55 5.41
CA SER A 24 12.99 5.02 6.28
C SER A 24 12.51 4.48 7.63
N ARG A 25 11.55 5.15 8.29
CA ARG A 25 10.96 4.70 9.57
C ARG A 25 10.17 3.41 9.42
N MET A 26 9.35 3.31 8.35
CA MET A 26 8.59 2.10 8.06
C MET A 26 9.53 0.96 7.69
N ALA A 27 10.53 1.22 6.83
CA ALA A 27 11.52 0.23 6.43
C ALA A 27 12.35 -0.33 7.62
N GLN A 28 12.67 0.51 8.61
CA GLN A 28 13.33 0.06 9.83
C GLN A 28 12.39 -0.81 10.69
N ARG A 29 11.16 -0.35 10.90
CA ARG A 29 10.16 -1.07 11.69
C ARG A 29 9.83 -2.42 11.04
N PHE A 30 9.54 -2.44 9.75
CA PHE A 30 9.18 -3.65 9.02
C PHE A 30 10.32 -4.66 8.98
N ALA A 31 11.57 -4.21 8.75
CA ALA A 31 12.75 -5.06 8.82
C ALA A 31 12.88 -5.75 10.19
N SER A 32 12.79 -4.97 11.27
CA SER A 32 12.87 -5.51 12.65
C SER A 32 11.74 -6.50 12.95
N ASP A 33 10.52 -6.21 12.49
CA ASP A 33 9.37 -7.10 12.69
C ASP A 33 9.49 -8.42 11.92
N LEU A 34 10.14 -8.41 10.74
CA LEU A 34 10.44 -9.62 9.95
C LEU A 34 11.59 -10.43 10.56
N GLU A 35 12.66 -9.75 11.04
CA GLU A 35 13.77 -10.41 11.76
C GLU A 35 13.26 -11.14 13.02
N ALA A 36 12.39 -10.51 13.80
CA ALA A 36 11.76 -11.11 14.98
C ALA A 36 10.92 -12.37 14.64
N ARG A 37 10.50 -12.51 13.36
CA ARG A 37 9.77 -13.67 12.84
C ARG A 37 10.65 -14.68 12.12
N GLY A 38 11.96 -14.52 12.19
CA GLY A 38 12.94 -15.47 11.64
C GLY A 38 13.29 -15.26 10.18
N GLY A 39 12.87 -14.13 9.57
CA GLY A 39 13.28 -13.76 8.22
C GLY A 39 14.76 -13.36 8.18
N LYS A 40 15.47 -13.81 7.16
CA LYS A 40 16.83 -13.33 6.86
C LYS A 40 16.72 -12.03 6.07
N VAL A 41 16.78 -10.91 6.80
CA VAL A 41 16.49 -9.58 6.25
C VAL A 41 17.72 -8.95 5.61
N GLN A 42 17.51 -8.35 4.45
CA GLN A 42 18.43 -7.43 3.77
C GLN A 42 17.68 -6.22 3.22
N LYS A 43 18.41 -5.15 2.96
CA LYS A 43 17.90 -3.95 2.26
C LYS A 43 18.70 -3.73 0.99
N ASP A 44 18.01 -3.41 -0.09
CA ASP A 44 18.69 -2.98 -1.29
C ASP A 44 19.09 -1.49 -1.21
N ARG A 45 19.81 -1.00 -2.23
CA ARG A 45 20.26 0.41 -2.27
C ARG A 45 19.12 1.40 -2.48
N PHE A 46 17.98 0.93 -2.95
CA PHE A 46 16.81 1.77 -3.19
C PHE A 46 15.94 1.95 -1.95
N GLY A 47 16.11 1.06 -0.95
CA GLY A 47 15.41 1.11 0.34
C GLY A 47 14.37 0.02 0.53
N ASN A 48 14.19 -0.89 -0.43
CA ASN A 48 13.31 -2.04 -0.26
C ASN A 48 13.81 -2.94 0.87
N VAL A 49 12.89 -3.49 1.65
CA VAL A 49 13.15 -4.50 2.69
C VAL A 49 12.82 -5.86 2.12
N ILE A 50 13.78 -6.77 2.11
CA ILE A 50 13.68 -8.12 1.54
C ILE A 50 14.00 -9.12 2.64
N ALA A 51 13.10 -10.05 2.93
CA ALA A 51 13.27 -11.08 3.96
C ALA A 51 13.06 -12.47 3.38
N GLU A 52 14.13 -13.27 3.37
CA GLU A 52 14.10 -14.64 2.93
C GLU A 52 13.56 -15.58 4.02
N PHE A 53 12.60 -16.42 3.65
CA PHE A 53 12.11 -17.57 4.40
C PHE A 53 12.39 -18.83 3.56
N ALA A 54 13.35 -19.63 4.00
CA ALA A 54 13.81 -20.79 3.25
C ALA A 54 12.71 -21.84 3.07
N GLY A 55 12.56 -22.35 1.85
CA GLY A 55 11.67 -23.45 1.52
C GLY A 55 12.25 -24.82 1.91
N THR A 56 11.42 -25.83 1.86
CA THR A 56 11.82 -27.22 2.15
C THR A 56 12.25 -28.01 0.89
N ASP A 57 11.96 -27.47 -0.30
CA ASP A 57 12.29 -28.08 -1.59
C ASP A 57 13.15 -27.09 -2.41
N PRO A 58 14.46 -27.36 -2.59
CA PRO A 58 15.35 -26.47 -3.31
C PRO A 58 15.07 -26.37 -4.82
N GLU A 59 14.30 -27.33 -5.38
CA GLU A 59 13.91 -27.33 -6.79
C GLU A 59 12.58 -26.60 -7.05
N ALA A 60 11.89 -26.15 -5.97
CA ALA A 60 10.67 -25.37 -6.11
C ALA A 60 11.00 -23.92 -6.51
N PRO A 61 10.20 -23.29 -7.39
CA PRO A 61 10.41 -21.89 -7.78
C PRO A 61 10.41 -20.94 -6.59
N LYS A 62 11.32 -19.97 -6.59
CA LYS A 62 11.40 -18.91 -5.57
C LYS A 62 10.29 -17.87 -5.77
N VAL A 63 9.57 -17.53 -4.73
CA VAL A 63 8.36 -16.69 -4.77
C VAL A 63 8.60 -15.36 -4.08
N MET A 64 8.27 -14.23 -4.73
CA MET A 64 8.12 -12.95 -4.05
C MET A 64 6.67 -12.77 -3.59
N VAL A 65 6.47 -12.50 -2.30
CA VAL A 65 5.20 -11.97 -1.78
C VAL A 65 5.46 -10.59 -1.23
N PHE A 66 4.80 -9.58 -1.79
CA PHE A 66 5.19 -8.19 -1.52
C PHE A 66 4.02 -7.22 -1.44
N THR A 67 4.27 -6.08 -0.86
CA THR A 67 3.45 -4.87 -0.90
C THR A 67 4.32 -3.64 -0.69
N HIS A 68 3.78 -2.45 -0.98
CA HIS A 68 4.54 -1.22 -0.78
C HIS A 68 4.50 -0.72 0.67
N MET A 69 5.55 -0.01 1.04
CA MET A 69 5.70 0.62 2.35
C MET A 69 5.31 2.09 2.35
N ASP A 70 5.35 2.75 1.20
CA ASP A 70 5.08 4.18 1.06
C ASP A 70 3.58 4.52 1.09
N THR A 71 3.29 5.81 1.05
CA THR A 71 1.95 6.38 0.96
C THR A 71 1.96 7.63 0.11
N ILE A 72 0.78 8.01 -0.37
CA ILE A 72 0.54 9.32 -0.98
C ILE A 72 0.73 10.45 0.05
N GLY A 73 0.89 11.66 -0.45
CA GLY A 73 0.96 12.88 0.36
C GLY A 73 1.48 14.05 -0.46
N PHE A 74 2.35 14.86 0.15
CA PHE A 74 2.83 16.08 -0.47
C PHE A 74 4.29 16.34 -0.14
N VAL A 75 4.91 17.23 -0.93
CA VAL A 75 6.23 17.77 -0.67
C VAL A 75 6.14 19.30 -0.62
N VAL A 76 6.85 19.93 0.32
CA VAL A 76 6.91 21.39 0.44
C VAL A 76 7.64 21.96 -0.78
N THR A 77 6.97 22.89 -1.49
CA THR A 77 7.53 23.54 -2.69
C THR A 77 7.86 25.01 -2.46
N ASN A 78 7.23 25.65 -1.49
CA ASN A 78 7.50 27.04 -1.13
C ASN A 78 7.07 27.34 0.32
N ILE A 79 7.68 28.35 0.92
CA ILE A 79 7.33 28.92 2.23
C ILE A 79 7.24 30.43 2.02
N ASP A 80 6.12 31.06 2.39
CA ASP A 80 6.00 32.51 2.26
C ASP A 80 6.57 33.26 3.47
N GLU A 81 6.62 34.56 3.38
CA GLU A 81 7.18 35.45 4.42
C GLU A 81 6.37 35.41 5.74
N GLN A 82 5.10 35.00 5.67
CA GLN A 82 4.20 34.85 6.81
C GLN A 82 4.30 33.48 7.47
N GLY A 83 5.04 32.53 6.86
CA GLY A 83 5.25 31.16 7.38
C GLY A 83 4.22 30.14 6.90
N PHE A 84 3.38 30.45 5.91
CA PHE A 84 2.53 29.46 5.28
C PHE A 84 3.31 28.62 4.27
N LEU A 85 2.99 27.31 4.22
CA LEU A 85 3.65 26.35 3.34
C LEU A 85 2.79 26.08 2.10
N TYR A 86 3.43 25.98 0.96
CA TYR A 86 2.83 25.53 -0.30
C TYR A 86 3.44 24.20 -0.69
N VAL A 87 2.63 23.33 -1.28
CA VAL A 87 3.03 21.94 -1.53
C VAL A 87 2.60 21.48 -2.92
N ASP A 88 3.28 20.46 -3.44
CA ASP A 88 2.80 19.66 -4.54
C ASP A 88 2.57 18.23 -4.09
N ARG A 89 1.73 17.50 -4.83
CA ARG A 89 1.32 16.13 -4.48
C ARG A 89 2.38 15.11 -4.90
N VAL A 90 2.49 14.07 -4.10
CA VAL A 90 3.19 12.84 -4.40
C VAL A 90 2.15 11.73 -4.41
N GLY A 91 1.98 11.08 -5.57
CA GLY A 91 0.93 10.08 -5.80
C GLY A 91 -0.44 10.65 -6.15
N GLY A 92 -1.44 9.80 -6.11
CA GLY A 92 -2.82 10.09 -6.54
C GLY A 92 -3.67 10.75 -5.48
N VAL A 93 -3.32 11.94 -5.01
CA VAL A 93 -4.05 12.66 -3.94
C VAL A 93 -5.33 13.33 -4.47
N PRO A 94 -6.52 13.04 -3.91
CA PRO A 94 -7.76 13.74 -4.25
C PRO A 94 -7.82 15.14 -3.61
N GLU A 95 -8.26 16.16 -4.37
CA GLU A 95 -8.30 17.54 -3.87
C GLU A 95 -9.51 17.85 -2.98
N LYS A 96 -10.66 17.20 -3.23
CA LYS A 96 -11.91 17.51 -2.51
C LYS A 96 -11.84 17.44 -0.98
N PRO A 97 -11.13 16.47 -0.35
CA PRO A 97 -11.09 16.38 1.11
C PRO A 97 -9.97 17.21 1.76
N LEU A 98 -9.19 17.98 0.99
CA LEU A 98 -8.01 18.66 1.51
C LEU A 98 -8.33 19.86 2.43
N PRO A 99 -9.28 20.77 2.12
CA PRO A 99 -9.57 21.91 2.98
C PRO A 99 -9.87 21.50 4.42
N ALA A 100 -9.20 22.13 5.40
CA ALA A 100 -9.28 21.84 6.83
C ALA A 100 -8.77 20.44 7.26
N LEU A 101 -8.03 19.75 6.40
CA LEU A 101 -7.45 18.44 6.74
C LEU A 101 -6.22 18.57 7.62
N ASP A 102 -6.17 17.78 8.70
CA ASP A 102 -4.99 17.66 9.57
C ASP A 102 -3.83 16.99 8.85
N LEU A 103 -2.63 17.52 9.04
CA LEU A 103 -1.41 17.09 8.39
C LEU A 103 -0.27 16.92 9.41
N LEU A 104 0.72 16.13 9.01
CA LEU A 104 2.05 16.11 9.62
C LEU A 104 3.06 16.62 8.58
N VAL A 105 3.78 17.67 8.92
CA VAL A 105 4.85 18.26 8.13
C VAL A 105 6.19 17.75 8.67
N GLY A 106 6.96 17.07 7.83
CA GLY A 106 8.26 16.53 8.21
C GLY A 106 9.33 17.62 8.32
N THR A 107 10.33 17.36 9.15
CA THR A 107 11.51 18.19 9.35
C THR A 107 12.77 17.48 8.83
N GLU A 108 13.85 18.19 8.56
CA GLU A 108 15.10 17.62 8.04
C GLU A 108 15.74 16.59 8.99
N ASP A 109 15.56 16.74 10.30
CA ASP A 109 16.03 15.78 11.31
C ASP A 109 15.14 14.53 11.42
N GLY A 110 14.10 14.46 10.59
CA GLY A 110 13.13 13.37 10.55
C GLY A 110 12.00 13.49 11.56
N GLY A 111 11.88 14.62 12.29
CA GLY A 111 10.72 14.95 13.13
C GLY A 111 9.47 15.25 12.33
N TYR A 112 8.36 15.56 13.03
CA TYR A 112 7.11 15.99 12.41
C TYR A 112 6.45 17.08 13.26
N VAL A 113 5.90 18.10 12.59
CA VAL A 113 5.12 19.19 13.17
C VAL A 113 3.67 19.06 12.70
N ASN A 114 2.71 19.32 13.58
CA ASN A 114 1.31 19.35 13.19
C ASN A 114 1.02 20.59 12.31
N GLY A 115 0.19 20.38 11.29
CA GLY A 115 -0.31 21.43 10.42
C GLY A 115 -1.70 21.09 9.92
N LEU A 116 -2.30 22.00 9.18
CA LEU A 116 -3.58 21.78 8.51
C LEU A 116 -3.64 22.55 7.21
N PHE A 117 -4.39 22.05 6.24
CA PHE A 117 -4.75 22.88 5.09
C PHE A 117 -5.69 23.99 5.50
N GLY A 118 -5.28 25.23 5.21
CA GLY A 118 -6.13 26.41 5.38
C GLY A 118 -7.32 26.39 4.42
N MET A 119 -8.41 27.02 4.81
CA MET A 119 -9.55 27.28 3.94
C MET A 119 -10.16 28.64 4.25
N LYS A 120 -10.79 29.25 3.26
CA LYS A 120 -11.54 30.49 3.50
C LYS A 120 -12.73 30.24 4.41
N SER A 121 -12.95 31.16 5.37
CA SER A 121 -14.15 31.12 6.21
C SER A 121 -15.42 31.19 5.35
N TYR A 122 -16.40 30.36 5.68
CA TYR A 122 -17.70 30.32 5.01
C TYR A 122 -18.36 31.70 4.87
N HIS A 123 -18.19 32.60 5.87
CA HIS A 123 -18.81 33.92 5.92
C HIS A 123 -18.22 34.95 4.95
N VAL A 124 -17.01 34.69 4.43
CA VAL A 124 -16.36 35.59 3.45
C VAL A 124 -16.43 35.07 2.01
N LEU A 125 -17.02 33.90 1.82
CA LEU A 125 -17.25 33.32 0.49
C LEU A 125 -18.52 33.91 -0.14
N ASN A 126 -18.45 34.29 -1.42
CA ASN A 126 -19.66 34.53 -2.22
C ASN A 126 -20.36 33.21 -2.55
N ASP A 127 -21.64 33.27 -2.94
CA ASP A 127 -22.45 32.07 -3.16
C ASP A 127 -21.88 31.14 -4.23
N ALA A 128 -21.28 31.67 -5.28
CA ALA A 128 -20.67 30.88 -6.34
C ALA A 128 -19.40 30.12 -5.89
N ALA A 129 -18.66 30.65 -4.92
CA ALA A 129 -17.44 30.04 -4.40
C ALA A 129 -17.72 28.95 -3.33
N LYS A 130 -18.90 28.92 -2.74
CA LYS A 130 -19.25 27.97 -1.68
C LYS A 130 -19.29 26.52 -2.17
N ASP A 131 -19.61 26.31 -3.44
CA ASP A 131 -19.78 24.98 -4.05
C ASP A 131 -18.57 24.56 -4.93
N GLN A 132 -17.50 25.37 -4.95
CA GLN A 132 -16.30 25.06 -5.72
C GLN A 132 -15.31 24.22 -4.92
N VAL A 133 -14.61 23.34 -5.61
CA VAL A 133 -13.47 22.59 -5.04
C VAL A 133 -12.24 23.48 -5.08
N ASP A 134 -11.60 23.69 -3.95
CA ASP A 134 -10.30 24.36 -3.91
C ASP A 134 -9.23 23.46 -4.53
N HIS A 135 -8.53 23.98 -5.52
CA HIS A 135 -7.40 23.27 -6.14
C HIS A 135 -6.14 23.39 -5.29
N LEU A 136 -5.30 22.37 -5.32
CA LEU A 136 -4.07 22.31 -4.50
C LEU A 136 -3.18 23.54 -4.64
N ASN A 137 -3.08 24.11 -5.84
CA ASN A 137 -2.30 25.32 -6.10
C ASN A 137 -2.87 26.61 -5.46
N THR A 138 -4.08 26.55 -4.90
CA THR A 138 -4.72 27.65 -4.16
C THR A 138 -4.75 27.41 -2.66
N LEU A 139 -4.37 26.20 -2.22
CA LEU A 139 -4.30 25.84 -0.82
C LEU A 139 -2.92 26.15 -0.23
N PHE A 140 -2.90 26.34 1.06
CA PHE A 140 -1.69 26.52 1.86
C PHE A 140 -1.81 25.71 3.14
N ILE A 141 -0.67 25.38 3.76
CA ILE A 141 -0.63 24.70 5.05
C ILE A 141 -0.26 25.71 6.12
N ASP A 142 -1.04 25.72 7.17
CA ASP A 142 -0.83 26.51 8.39
C ASP A 142 -0.28 25.58 9.48
N ILE A 143 0.89 25.90 10.01
CA ILE A 143 1.54 25.24 11.15
C ILE A 143 1.57 26.15 12.39
N GLY A 144 0.92 27.33 12.34
CA GLY A 144 0.90 28.32 13.39
C GLY A 144 2.14 29.22 13.45
N ALA A 145 3.03 29.16 12.47
CA ALA A 145 4.21 30.02 12.39
C ALA A 145 3.82 31.45 11.99
N SER A 146 4.63 32.42 12.38
CA SER A 146 4.41 33.85 12.09
C SER A 146 5.42 34.41 11.08
N SER A 147 6.39 33.61 10.65
CA SER A 147 7.40 34.01 9.65
C SER A 147 8.08 32.81 9.02
N ARG A 148 8.65 33.03 7.82
CA ARG A 148 9.52 32.05 7.14
C ARG A 148 10.65 31.57 8.06
N SER A 149 11.34 32.49 8.75
CA SER A 149 12.46 32.12 9.61
C SER A 149 12.06 31.23 10.79
N GLU A 150 10.86 31.36 11.31
CA GLU A 150 10.33 30.47 12.34
C GLU A 150 10.13 29.06 11.80
N VAL A 151 9.60 28.92 10.58
CA VAL A 151 9.46 27.63 9.89
C VAL A 151 10.80 26.98 9.64
N GLU A 152 11.75 27.73 9.09
CA GLU A 152 13.11 27.22 8.79
C GLU A 152 13.88 26.82 10.06
N ASN A 153 13.69 27.53 11.17
CA ASN A 153 14.26 27.18 12.47
C ASN A 153 13.69 25.87 13.07
N LEU A 154 12.50 25.43 12.63
CA LEU A 154 11.94 24.12 12.94
C LEU A 154 12.53 23.00 12.07
N GLY A 155 13.42 23.31 11.12
CA GLY A 155 13.99 22.36 10.17
C GLY A 155 13.02 22.01 9.02
N ILE A 156 12.04 22.88 8.73
CA ILE A 156 11.12 22.70 7.60
C ILE A 156 11.62 23.56 6.43
N HIS A 157 11.91 22.89 5.32
CA HIS A 157 12.43 23.51 4.10
C HIS A 157 11.71 22.99 2.85
N VAL A 158 11.96 23.59 1.72
CA VAL A 158 11.54 23.05 0.41
C VAL A 158 12.09 21.64 0.26
N GLY A 159 11.22 20.69 -0.11
CA GLY A 159 11.54 19.27 -0.19
C GLY A 159 11.12 18.46 1.04
N CYS A 160 10.75 19.08 2.17
CA CYS A 160 10.25 18.32 3.31
C CYS A 160 8.91 17.60 3.01
N PRO A 161 8.72 16.36 3.52
CA PRO A 161 7.52 15.58 3.27
C PRO A 161 6.34 16.08 4.08
N VAL A 162 5.13 15.93 3.54
CA VAL A 162 3.88 16.20 4.24
C VAL A 162 2.93 15.03 4.03
N VAL A 163 2.35 14.52 5.10
CA VAL A 163 1.41 13.39 5.07
C VAL A 163 0.11 13.74 5.78
N TYR A 164 -0.97 13.03 5.49
CA TYR A 164 -2.18 13.11 6.31
C TYR A 164 -1.85 12.74 7.76
N ALA A 165 -2.40 13.47 8.72
CA ALA A 165 -2.28 13.08 10.11
C ALA A 165 -2.90 11.69 10.31
N PRO A 166 -2.19 10.71 10.89
CA PRO A 166 -2.67 9.36 11.05
C PRO A 166 -3.97 9.29 11.82
N ARG A 167 -4.94 8.56 11.28
CA ARG A 167 -6.25 8.35 11.90
C ARG A 167 -6.56 6.86 11.95
N PHE A 168 -7.18 6.42 13.05
CA PHE A 168 -7.66 5.04 13.22
C PHE A 168 -8.98 5.07 13.97
N ARG A 169 -10.02 4.46 13.42
CA ARG A 169 -11.36 4.37 13.98
C ARG A 169 -11.91 2.96 13.81
N GLU A 170 -12.50 2.43 14.86
CA GLU A 170 -13.27 1.19 14.78
C GLU A 170 -14.71 1.52 14.42
N LEU A 171 -15.24 0.88 13.39
CA LEU A 171 -16.61 1.00 12.95
C LEU A 171 -17.39 -0.28 13.29
N LEU A 172 -18.68 -0.28 13.06
CA LEU A 172 -19.53 -1.47 13.23
C LEU A 172 -19.07 -2.61 12.29
N ASN A 173 -19.37 -3.84 12.69
CA ASN A 173 -19.11 -5.09 11.96
C ASN A 173 -17.61 -5.35 11.70
N ASP A 174 -16.76 -5.07 12.69
CA ASP A 174 -15.31 -5.29 12.63
C ASP A 174 -14.62 -4.54 11.46
N ARG A 175 -15.16 -3.38 11.07
CA ARG A 175 -14.53 -2.53 10.07
C ARG A 175 -13.60 -1.51 10.71
N ILE A 176 -12.50 -1.25 10.04
CA ILE A 176 -11.52 -0.25 10.43
C ILE A 176 -11.55 0.88 9.40
N ALA A 177 -11.61 2.13 9.90
CA ALA A 177 -11.48 3.32 9.08
C ALA A 177 -10.24 4.11 9.50
N GLY A 178 -9.49 4.62 8.55
CA GLY A 178 -8.32 5.45 8.87
C GLY A 178 -7.50 5.84 7.66
N SER A 179 -6.41 6.53 7.92
CA SER A 179 -5.46 6.93 6.88
C SER A 179 -4.53 5.76 6.56
N TYR A 180 -4.28 5.52 5.26
CA TYR A 180 -3.21 4.63 4.85
C TYR A 180 -3.43 3.13 5.16
N THR A 181 -4.67 2.64 5.02
CA THR A 181 -4.89 1.19 4.96
C THR A 181 -4.21 0.61 3.72
N ASP A 182 -4.08 1.41 2.69
CA ASP A 182 -3.23 1.25 1.51
C ASP A 182 -1.79 1.76 1.83
N ALA A 183 -0.71 0.90 1.92
CA ALA A 183 -0.86 -0.55 1.98
C ALA A 183 -0.48 -1.13 3.36
N ALA A 184 -0.84 -0.44 4.48
CA ALA A 184 -0.63 -1.00 5.83
C ALA A 184 -1.31 -2.36 6.02
N SER A 185 -2.43 -2.60 5.32
CA SER A 185 -3.11 -3.89 5.28
C SER A 185 -2.23 -4.99 4.65
N GLY A 186 -1.56 -4.68 3.54
CA GLY A 186 -0.60 -5.58 2.90
C GLY A 186 0.59 -5.88 3.80
N LEU A 187 1.22 -4.86 4.39
CA LEU A 187 2.34 -5.05 5.33
C LEU A 187 1.94 -5.88 6.55
N THR A 188 0.74 -5.66 7.10
CA THR A 188 0.20 -6.45 8.21
C THR A 188 -0.01 -7.92 7.80
N THR A 189 -0.50 -8.13 6.58
CA THR A 189 -0.65 -9.48 5.99
C THR A 189 0.69 -10.17 5.81
N LEU A 190 1.73 -9.46 5.36
CA LEU A 190 3.09 -10.01 5.22
C LEU A 190 3.66 -10.46 6.56
N LEU A 191 3.45 -9.72 7.65
CA LEU A 191 3.89 -10.17 8.97
C LEU A 191 3.13 -11.40 9.47
N HIS A 192 1.83 -11.50 9.18
CA HIS A 192 1.06 -12.69 9.50
C HIS A 192 1.54 -13.90 8.68
N LEU A 193 1.85 -13.69 7.39
CA LEU A 193 2.44 -14.72 6.55
C LEU A 193 3.81 -15.18 7.07
N ALA A 194 4.65 -14.26 7.51
CA ALA A 194 5.96 -14.56 8.10
C ALA A 194 5.84 -15.49 9.33
N GLU A 195 4.83 -15.28 10.20
CA GLU A 195 4.57 -16.20 11.31
C GLU A 195 4.18 -17.59 10.84
N LEU A 196 3.31 -17.70 9.83
CA LEU A 196 2.90 -18.99 9.28
C LEU A 196 4.08 -19.74 8.65
N LEU A 197 4.94 -19.06 7.90
CA LEU A 197 6.14 -19.64 7.29
C LEU A 197 7.17 -20.07 8.33
N ARG A 198 7.34 -19.31 9.41
CA ARG A 198 8.22 -19.70 10.52
C ARG A 198 7.74 -20.95 11.23
N GLU A 199 6.43 -21.08 11.46
CA GLU A 199 5.84 -22.23 12.16
C GLU A 199 5.84 -23.49 11.31
N ASN A 200 5.58 -23.32 10.01
CA ASN A 200 5.56 -24.42 9.05
C ASN A 200 6.02 -23.91 7.67
N PRO A 201 7.28 -24.16 7.27
CA PRO A 201 7.83 -23.68 6.01
C PRO A 201 7.04 -24.19 4.79
N ALA A 202 6.98 -23.37 3.73
CA ALA A 202 6.44 -23.77 2.43
C ALA A 202 7.46 -24.66 1.68
N PRO A 203 7.04 -25.39 0.64
CA PRO A 203 7.99 -26.06 -0.26
C PRO A 203 8.94 -25.05 -0.91
N CYS A 204 8.41 -23.95 -1.47
CA CYS A 204 9.18 -22.90 -2.13
C CYS A 204 9.86 -21.96 -1.13
N THR A 205 11.02 -21.44 -1.48
CA THR A 205 11.62 -20.29 -0.78
C THR A 205 10.80 -19.04 -1.05
N VAL A 206 10.47 -18.28 0.02
CA VAL A 206 9.62 -17.08 -0.06
C VAL A 206 10.43 -15.86 0.31
N GLU A 207 10.48 -14.88 -0.59
CA GLU A 207 10.95 -13.53 -0.32
C GLU A 207 9.75 -12.66 0.06
N ILE A 208 9.65 -12.30 1.33
CA ILE A 208 8.71 -11.29 1.80
C ILE A 208 9.33 -9.92 1.58
N VAL A 209 8.66 -9.07 0.79
CA VAL A 209 9.24 -7.78 0.37
C VAL A 209 8.32 -6.62 0.70
N GLY A 210 8.86 -5.61 1.40
CA GLY A 210 8.28 -4.27 1.48
C GLY A 210 8.95 -3.38 0.45
N THR A 211 8.18 -2.92 -0.54
CA THR A 211 8.71 -2.05 -1.62
C THR A 211 8.57 -0.58 -1.28
N VAL A 212 9.38 0.26 -1.91
CA VAL A 212 9.34 1.72 -1.78
C VAL A 212 8.87 2.37 -3.07
N MET A 213 8.34 3.59 -2.99
CA MET A 213 7.96 4.42 -4.16
C MET A 213 6.98 3.75 -5.12
N GLU A 214 6.01 2.99 -4.62
CA GLU A 214 4.90 2.48 -5.43
C GLU A 214 4.01 3.62 -5.89
N GLU A 215 3.59 4.49 -4.97
CA GLU A 215 2.73 5.64 -5.19
C GLU A 215 3.37 6.69 -6.12
N TYR A 216 4.69 6.65 -6.24
CA TYR A 216 5.45 7.48 -7.18
C TYR A 216 5.89 6.67 -8.39
N ASN A 217 4.92 6.04 -9.08
CA ASN A 217 5.12 5.35 -10.35
C ASN A 217 5.70 3.93 -10.25
N ALA A 218 5.31 3.14 -9.25
CA ALA A 218 5.58 1.70 -9.13
C ALA A 218 7.07 1.32 -9.34
N ARG A 219 7.98 1.86 -8.52
CA ARG A 219 9.42 1.76 -8.78
C ARG A 219 10.14 0.67 -8.01
N GLY A 220 9.70 0.42 -6.77
CA GLY A 220 10.45 -0.41 -5.84
C GLY A 220 10.53 -1.87 -6.23
N ALA A 221 9.43 -2.47 -6.67
CA ALA A 221 9.35 -3.91 -6.91
C ALA A 221 10.31 -4.41 -8.02
N MET A 222 10.48 -3.64 -9.11
CA MET A 222 11.45 -3.98 -10.15
C MET A 222 12.87 -4.10 -9.60
N LEU A 223 13.26 -3.17 -8.70
CA LEU A 223 14.60 -3.16 -8.13
C LEU A 223 14.76 -4.24 -7.06
N ALA A 224 13.71 -4.49 -6.27
CA ALA A 224 13.66 -5.60 -5.34
C ALA A 224 13.85 -6.95 -6.07
N GLN A 225 13.21 -7.12 -7.24
CA GLN A 225 13.35 -8.33 -8.07
C GLN A 225 14.80 -8.60 -8.50
N ARG A 226 15.55 -7.54 -8.84
CA ARG A 226 16.96 -7.65 -9.21
C ARG A 226 17.87 -8.10 -8.07
N THR A 227 17.40 -7.99 -6.82
CA THR A 227 18.10 -8.47 -5.62
C THR A 227 17.57 -9.82 -5.16
N ALA A 228 16.25 -10.02 -5.19
CA ALA A 228 15.57 -11.22 -4.73
C ALA A 228 15.66 -12.40 -5.70
N HIS A 229 15.75 -12.13 -7.01
CA HIS A 229 15.84 -13.13 -8.09
C HIS A 229 14.74 -14.19 -7.98
N THR A 230 13.48 -13.77 -7.86
CA THR A 230 12.34 -14.67 -7.77
C THR A 230 11.77 -15.02 -9.14
N GLU A 231 11.09 -16.15 -9.23
CA GLU A 231 10.58 -16.68 -10.49
C GLU A 231 9.11 -16.37 -10.71
N LEU A 232 8.38 -16.01 -9.64
CA LEU A 232 7.00 -15.53 -9.68
C LEU A 232 6.71 -14.58 -8.51
N ALA A 233 5.64 -13.79 -8.62
CA ALA A 233 5.32 -12.80 -7.61
C ALA A 233 3.83 -12.69 -7.31
N VAL A 234 3.50 -12.47 -6.03
CA VAL A 234 2.17 -12.13 -5.54
C VAL A 234 2.23 -10.76 -4.85
N CYS A 235 1.53 -9.79 -5.41
CA CYS A 235 1.39 -8.45 -4.84
C CYS A 235 0.18 -8.43 -3.89
N LEU A 236 0.40 -7.97 -2.66
CA LEU A 236 -0.67 -7.81 -1.68
C LEU A 236 -1.21 -6.37 -1.71
N LEU A 237 -1.94 -6.06 -2.77
CA LEU A 237 -2.65 -4.80 -2.98
C LEU A 237 -4.10 -5.13 -3.32
N GLY A 238 -5.02 -4.77 -2.41
CA GLY A 238 -6.44 -5.08 -2.54
C GLY A 238 -7.14 -4.20 -3.58
N PRO A 239 -8.16 -4.73 -4.25
CA PRO A 239 -8.99 -3.92 -5.13
C PRO A 239 -9.93 -3.00 -4.34
N GLY A 240 -10.23 -1.83 -4.89
CA GLY A 240 -11.27 -0.96 -4.35
C GLY A 240 -12.64 -1.63 -4.35
N ALA A 241 -13.37 -1.54 -3.24
CA ALA A 241 -14.71 -2.10 -3.10
C ALA A 241 -15.77 -1.22 -3.78
N GLY A 242 -16.71 -1.85 -4.50
CA GLY A 242 -17.81 -1.20 -5.20
C GLY A 242 -19.16 -1.26 -4.48
N ASP A 243 -19.16 -1.55 -3.17
CA ASP A 243 -20.36 -1.75 -2.36
C ASP A 243 -20.87 -0.46 -1.67
N THR A 244 -20.48 0.69 -2.18
CA THR A 244 -20.99 2.02 -1.78
C THR A 244 -22.12 2.49 -2.71
N PRO A 245 -23.01 3.40 -2.24
CA PRO A 245 -24.15 3.85 -3.04
C PRO A 245 -23.79 4.49 -4.39
N ASP A 246 -22.64 5.19 -4.43
CA ASP A 246 -22.11 5.89 -5.63
C ASP A 246 -21.44 4.95 -6.63
N LEU A 247 -20.94 3.78 -6.19
CA LEU A 247 -20.29 2.77 -7.03
C LEU A 247 -21.17 1.56 -7.33
N LYS A 248 -22.42 1.57 -6.90
CA LYS A 248 -23.36 0.45 -7.07
C LYS A 248 -23.48 0.04 -8.56
N GLY A 249 -23.13 -1.23 -8.83
CA GLY A 249 -23.19 -1.81 -10.18
C GLY A 249 -21.95 -1.57 -11.04
N THR A 250 -20.95 -0.84 -10.56
CA THR A 250 -19.70 -0.63 -11.30
C THR A 250 -18.67 -1.74 -11.07
N ASN A 251 -18.72 -2.37 -9.89
CA ASN A 251 -17.79 -3.40 -9.44
C ASN A 251 -18.51 -4.31 -8.43
N LEU A 252 -18.15 -5.58 -8.40
CA LEU A 252 -18.78 -6.61 -7.56
C LEU A 252 -18.04 -6.86 -6.25
N VAL A 253 -16.85 -6.29 -6.08
CA VAL A 253 -16.04 -6.43 -4.86
C VAL A 253 -16.70 -5.69 -3.72
N ARG A 254 -16.76 -6.32 -2.54
CA ARG A 254 -17.38 -5.77 -1.33
C ARG A 254 -16.58 -6.11 -0.08
N LEU A 255 -16.67 -5.28 0.94
CA LEU A 255 -16.09 -5.56 2.25
C LEU A 255 -16.80 -6.75 2.92
N GLY A 256 -16.01 -7.62 3.56
CA GLY A 256 -16.49 -8.86 4.19
C GLY A 256 -16.80 -9.99 3.20
N GLY A 257 -16.60 -9.77 1.90
CA GLY A 257 -16.84 -10.74 0.85
C GLY A 257 -15.67 -11.71 0.58
N GLY A 258 -14.55 -11.51 1.25
CA GLY A 258 -13.32 -12.28 1.03
C GLY A 258 -12.25 -11.47 0.30
N ILE A 259 -11.20 -12.14 -0.13
CA ILE A 259 -10.01 -11.53 -0.70
C ILE A 259 -10.26 -11.11 -2.14
N GLY A 260 -9.91 -9.88 -2.47
CA GLY A 260 -9.99 -9.39 -3.83
C GLY A 260 -8.81 -9.86 -4.68
N VAL A 261 -9.08 -10.25 -5.92
CA VAL A 261 -8.05 -10.65 -6.90
C VAL A 261 -8.25 -9.83 -8.17
N ASN A 262 -7.23 -9.06 -8.54
CA ASN A 262 -7.21 -8.27 -9.76
C ASN A 262 -6.78 -9.15 -10.94
N LEU A 263 -7.69 -9.44 -11.85
CA LEU A 263 -7.39 -10.19 -13.07
C LEU A 263 -6.96 -9.30 -14.23
N PHE A 264 -7.30 -8.03 -14.15
CA PHE A 264 -6.95 -6.99 -15.09
C PHE A 264 -6.93 -5.66 -14.36
N ASN A 265 -5.85 -4.90 -14.51
CA ASN A 265 -5.81 -3.49 -14.17
C ASN A 265 -5.16 -2.69 -15.31
N PHE A 266 -5.58 -1.44 -15.47
CA PHE A 266 -5.04 -0.54 -16.47
C PHE A 266 -5.27 0.91 -16.06
N HIS A 267 -4.21 1.67 -15.88
CA HIS A 267 -4.29 3.08 -15.45
C HIS A 267 -4.95 3.99 -16.50
N GLY A 268 -4.90 3.62 -17.77
CA GLY A 268 -5.57 4.36 -18.85
C GLY A 268 -4.76 5.49 -19.47
N LYS A 269 -3.56 5.79 -18.96
CA LYS A 269 -2.65 6.81 -19.50
C LYS A 269 -1.22 6.29 -19.53
N GLY A 270 -0.47 6.68 -20.56
CA GLY A 270 0.92 6.30 -20.74
C GLY A 270 1.12 4.90 -21.32
N THR A 271 2.36 4.45 -21.35
CA THR A 271 2.79 3.11 -21.79
C THR A 271 3.14 2.25 -20.57
N LEU A 272 3.05 0.94 -20.68
CA LEU A 272 3.38 -0.04 -19.65
C LEU A 272 2.52 0.05 -18.36
N ASN A 273 1.34 0.63 -18.43
CA ASN A 273 0.49 0.98 -17.28
C ASN A 273 -0.62 -0.05 -17.02
N GLY A 274 -0.33 -1.32 -17.06
CA GLY A 274 -1.35 -2.31 -16.79
C GLY A 274 -0.79 -3.70 -16.55
N ASN A 275 -1.62 -4.53 -15.94
CA ASN A 275 -1.34 -5.94 -15.70
C ASN A 275 -2.54 -6.80 -16.11
N ILE A 276 -2.24 -7.96 -16.67
CA ILE A 276 -3.19 -9.07 -16.84
C ILE A 276 -2.63 -10.24 -16.04
N ALA A 277 -3.36 -10.66 -15.03
CA ALA A 277 -2.95 -11.72 -14.13
C ALA A 277 -2.50 -12.98 -14.90
N HIS A 278 -1.47 -13.64 -14.38
CA HIS A 278 -1.03 -14.91 -14.93
C HIS A 278 -2.08 -16.01 -14.67
N ALA A 279 -2.56 -16.68 -15.73
CA ALA A 279 -3.68 -17.62 -15.63
C ALA A 279 -3.39 -18.81 -14.71
N GLY A 280 -2.15 -19.35 -14.74
CA GLY A 280 -1.71 -20.42 -13.86
C GLY A 280 -1.74 -20.03 -12.39
N LEU A 281 -1.17 -18.86 -12.04
CA LEU A 281 -1.19 -18.35 -10.66
C LEU A 281 -2.62 -18.15 -10.16
N PHE A 282 -3.50 -17.58 -10.98
CA PHE A 282 -4.90 -17.42 -10.60
C PHE A 282 -5.61 -18.74 -10.39
N ARG A 283 -5.35 -19.76 -11.21
CA ARG A 283 -5.91 -21.11 -11.04
C ARG A 283 -5.47 -21.71 -9.69
N THR A 284 -4.18 -21.68 -9.39
CA THR A 284 -3.63 -22.19 -8.11
C THR A 284 -4.21 -21.42 -6.91
N MET A 285 -4.37 -20.11 -7.03
CA MET A 285 -5.01 -19.29 -5.99
C MET A 285 -6.49 -19.65 -5.78
N ARG A 286 -7.23 -19.96 -6.86
CA ARG A 286 -8.61 -20.43 -6.76
C ARG A 286 -8.68 -21.80 -6.07
N GLU A 287 -7.78 -22.72 -6.38
CA GLU A 287 -7.69 -24.03 -5.72
C GLU A 287 -7.35 -23.87 -4.23
N ALA A 288 -6.44 -22.96 -3.88
CA ALA A 288 -6.17 -22.60 -2.49
C ALA A 288 -7.41 -22.02 -1.78
N SER A 289 -8.19 -21.18 -2.46
CA SER A 289 -9.48 -20.68 -1.95
C SER A 289 -10.49 -21.80 -1.70
N GLU A 290 -10.64 -22.72 -2.63
CA GLU A 290 -11.52 -23.89 -2.49
C GLU A 290 -11.09 -24.79 -1.31
N LYS A 291 -9.79 -25.07 -1.19
CA LYS A 291 -9.20 -25.88 -0.13
C LYS A 291 -9.35 -25.29 1.26
N THR A 292 -9.21 -23.97 1.38
CA THR A 292 -9.28 -23.25 2.67
C THR A 292 -10.70 -22.82 3.04
N GLY A 293 -11.64 -22.78 2.07
CA GLY A 293 -12.95 -22.18 2.23
C GLY A 293 -12.91 -20.64 2.36
N ILE A 294 -11.78 -20.00 2.08
CA ILE A 294 -11.63 -18.55 2.07
C ILE A 294 -12.09 -18.02 0.72
N PRO A 295 -13.18 -17.24 0.66
CA PRO A 295 -13.69 -16.76 -0.62
C PRO A 295 -12.78 -15.72 -1.27
N ILE A 296 -12.72 -15.77 -2.61
CA ILE A 296 -12.07 -14.75 -3.43
C ILE A 296 -13.10 -14.01 -4.29
N GLN A 297 -12.84 -12.73 -4.54
CA GLN A 297 -13.66 -11.85 -5.36
C GLN A 297 -12.85 -11.39 -6.57
N ARG A 298 -13.38 -11.54 -7.78
CA ARG A 298 -12.67 -11.17 -9.01
C ARG A 298 -12.94 -9.73 -9.37
N GLN A 299 -11.88 -9.01 -9.76
CA GLN A 299 -11.99 -7.66 -10.31
C GLN A 299 -11.27 -7.55 -11.67
N ALA A 300 -11.83 -6.71 -12.53
CA ALA A 300 -11.18 -6.15 -13.70
C ALA A 300 -11.47 -4.64 -13.68
N ALA A 301 -10.43 -3.82 -13.48
CA ALA A 301 -10.59 -2.39 -13.22
C ALA A 301 -9.78 -1.52 -14.18
N ARG A 302 -10.30 -0.29 -14.42
CA ARG A 302 -9.53 0.81 -15.02
C ARG A 302 -9.30 1.88 -13.95
N GLY A 303 -8.19 2.62 -14.10
CA GLY A 303 -7.82 3.69 -13.19
C GLY A 303 -6.90 3.27 -12.05
N ALA A 304 -6.62 1.98 -11.90
CA ALA A 304 -5.68 1.45 -10.92
C ALA A 304 -4.40 0.94 -11.61
N LEU A 305 -3.30 1.01 -10.89
CA LEU A 305 -1.99 0.45 -11.23
C LEU A 305 -1.42 -0.19 -9.97
N SER A 306 -0.60 -1.21 -10.12
CA SER A 306 0.23 -1.76 -9.06
C SER A 306 1.67 -1.94 -9.55
N ASP A 307 2.59 -2.19 -8.66
CA ASP A 307 3.99 -2.52 -8.94
C ASP A 307 4.14 -3.67 -9.95
N THR A 308 3.16 -4.58 -10.05
CA THR A 308 3.20 -5.71 -10.99
C THR A 308 3.17 -5.29 -12.45
N ALA A 309 2.69 -4.09 -12.76
CA ALA A 309 2.70 -3.56 -14.13
C ALA A 309 4.12 -3.50 -14.71
N TYR A 310 5.10 -3.21 -13.88
CA TYR A 310 6.51 -3.13 -14.29
C TYR A 310 7.29 -4.39 -13.90
N LEU A 311 7.02 -4.97 -12.74
CA LEU A 311 7.67 -6.19 -12.26
C LEU A 311 7.56 -7.35 -13.26
N GLN A 312 6.39 -7.53 -13.91
CA GLN A 312 6.18 -8.56 -14.92
C GLN A 312 7.12 -8.47 -16.15
N LEU A 313 7.83 -7.35 -16.32
CA LEU A 313 8.74 -7.10 -17.44
C LEU A 313 10.22 -7.36 -17.09
N GLU A 314 10.52 -7.70 -15.83
CA GLU A 314 11.89 -7.98 -15.41
C GLU A 314 12.35 -9.37 -15.88
N GLY A 315 13.64 -9.46 -16.21
CA GLY A 315 14.29 -10.69 -16.69
C GLY A 315 13.62 -11.25 -17.96
N GLU A 316 13.24 -12.52 -17.92
CA GLU A 316 12.52 -13.20 -19.00
C GLU A 316 10.99 -13.03 -18.88
N GLY A 317 10.54 -12.22 -17.92
CA GLY A 317 9.15 -12.01 -17.55
C GLY A 317 8.79 -12.73 -16.25
N VAL A 318 8.28 -12.00 -15.26
CA VAL A 318 7.87 -12.55 -13.97
C VAL A 318 6.36 -12.76 -13.95
N PRO A 319 5.86 -13.99 -13.83
CA PRO A 319 4.44 -14.27 -13.60
C PRO A 319 3.95 -13.54 -12.36
N CYS A 320 2.92 -12.69 -12.47
CA CYS A 320 2.41 -11.87 -11.39
C CYS A 320 0.92 -12.12 -11.13
N LEU A 321 0.53 -11.96 -9.86
CA LEU A 321 -0.86 -11.92 -9.41
C LEU A 321 -1.04 -10.81 -8.37
N ASP A 322 -2.01 -9.91 -8.60
CA ASP A 322 -2.41 -8.91 -7.62
C ASP A 322 -3.61 -9.39 -6.82
N MET A 323 -3.52 -9.33 -5.50
CA MET A 323 -4.60 -9.69 -4.60
C MET A 323 -4.45 -8.98 -3.25
N GLY A 324 -5.52 -8.91 -2.48
CA GLY A 324 -5.41 -8.34 -1.13
C GLY A 324 -6.76 -8.07 -0.49
N THR A 325 -6.71 -7.45 0.67
CA THR A 325 -7.89 -7.02 1.41
C THR A 325 -8.57 -5.87 0.66
N PRO A 326 -9.86 -6.02 0.26
CA PRO A 326 -10.57 -4.91 -0.37
C PRO A 326 -10.70 -3.71 0.58
N ASP A 327 -10.67 -2.52 0.01
CA ASP A 327 -10.88 -1.27 0.74
C ASP A 327 -11.92 -0.37 0.06
N ARG A 328 -12.47 0.57 0.80
CA ARG A 328 -13.29 1.67 0.29
C ARG A 328 -12.54 2.98 0.43
N TYR A 329 -12.83 3.91 -0.47
CA TYR A 329 -12.33 5.28 -0.41
C TYR A 329 -10.80 5.38 -0.48
N SER A 330 -10.15 4.43 -1.17
CA SER A 330 -8.70 4.39 -1.35
C SER A 330 -8.15 5.77 -1.75
N HIS A 331 -6.96 6.13 -1.25
CA HIS A 331 -6.31 7.43 -1.35
C HIS A 331 -7.00 8.59 -0.62
N SER A 332 -8.18 8.39 -0.02
CA SER A 332 -8.78 9.42 0.82
C SER A 332 -8.12 9.46 2.22
N PRO A 333 -8.30 10.54 2.99
CA PRO A 333 -7.82 10.59 4.38
C PRO A 333 -8.48 9.58 5.32
N MET A 334 -9.54 8.89 4.87
CA MET A 334 -10.31 7.92 5.64
C MET A 334 -10.75 6.75 4.76
N GLU A 335 -9.85 5.80 4.56
CA GLU A 335 -10.12 4.52 3.90
C GLU A 335 -10.79 3.55 4.86
N VAL A 336 -11.49 2.54 4.33
CA VAL A 336 -12.20 1.55 5.17
C VAL A 336 -11.94 0.14 4.69
N LEU A 337 -11.53 -0.75 5.59
CA LEU A 337 -11.39 -2.19 5.33
C LEU A 337 -12.21 -3.03 6.32
N ASP A 338 -12.38 -4.32 5.99
CA ASP A 338 -12.99 -5.33 6.86
C ASP A 338 -11.90 -6.20 7.51
N LEU A 339 -11.89 -6.27 8.84
CA LEU A 339 -10.87 -7.00 9.61
C LEU A 339 -10.92 -8.51 9.36
N LYS A 340 -12.09 -9.07 9.01
CA LYS A 340 -12.22 -10.49 8.68
C LYS A 340 -11.52 -10.82 7.35
N ASP A 341 -11.63 -9.94 6.36
CA ASP A 341 -10.93 -10.11 5.09
C ASP A 341 -9.42 -10.01 5.32
N LEU A 342 -8.96 -9.03 6.11
CA LEU A 342 -7.55 -8.91 6.48
C LEU A 342 -7.01 -10.18 7.16
N MET A 343 -7.79 -10.76 8.11
CA MET A 343 -7.42 -12.01 8.80
C MET A 343 -7.27 -13.20 7.86
N ARG A 344 -8.03 -13.24 6.78
CA ARG A 344 -8.08 -14.35 5.81
C ARG A 344 -6.98 -14.28 4.76
N CYS A 345 -6.38 -13.11 4.55
CA CYS A 345 -5.45 -12.90 3.45
C CYS A 345 -4.18 -13.76 3.59
N ALA A 346 -3.47 -13.69 4.70
CA ALA A 346 -2.25 -14.47 4.90
C ALA A 346 -2.48 -16.00 4.88
N PRO A 347 -3.50 -16.58 5.51
CA PRO A 347 -3.81 -18.01 5.37
C PRO A 347 -4.09 -18.45 3.93
N LEU A 348 -4.74 -17.61 3.12
CA LEU A 348 -4.99 -17.90 1.71
C LEU A 348 -3.69 -17.91 0.90
N VAL A 349 -2.84 -16.88 1.07
CA VAL A 349 -1.53 -16.81 0.43
C VAL A 349 -0.64 -17.98 0.86
N TYR A 350 -0.65 -18.31 2.14
CA TYR A 350 0.09 -19.45 2.65
C TYR A 350 -0.37 -20.78 2.01
N ALA A 351 -1.68 -20.99 1.86
CA ALA A 351 -2.20 -22.18 1.18
C ALA A 351 -1.81 -22.22 -0.32
N PHE A 352 -1.74 -21.08 -0.99
CA PHE A 352 -1.21 -20.97 -2.34
C PHE A 352 0.26 -21.38 -2.39
N LEU A 353 1.10 -20.89 -1.49
CA LEU A 353 2.54 -21.20 -1.43
C LEU A 353 2.80 -22.68 -1.19
N GLN A 354 1.94 -23.39 -0.45
CA GLN A 354 2.02 -24.83 -0.25
C GLN A 354 1.83 -25.65 -1.55
N SER A 355 1.32 -25.04 -2.62
CA SER A 355 1.13 -25.67 -3.93
C SER A 355 2.28 -25.39 -4.90
N ILE A 356 3.24 -24.53 -4.52
CA ILE A 356 4.40 -24.20 -5.34
C ILE A 356 5.54 -25.17 -5.01
N THR A 357 5.64 -26.23 -5.79
CA THR A 357 6.63 -27.32 -5.62
C THR A 357 7.52 -27.44 -6.85
N ALA A 358 8.52 -28.32 -6.81
CA ALA A 358 9.33 -28.65 -7.99
C ALA A 358 8.45 -28.96 -9.22
N GLY A 359 8.84 -28.39 -10.36
CA GLY A 359 8.10 -28.56 -11.62
C GLY A 359 6.83 -27.72 -11.74
N TYR A 360 6.58 -26.76 -10.84
CA TYR A 360 5.49 -25.81 -11.00
C TYR A 360 5.64 -25.02 -12.31
N GLY A 361 4.60 -25.04 -13.16
CA GLY A 361 4.65 -24.42 -14.49
C GLY A 361 4.58 -22.89 -14.41
N LEU A 362 5.59 -22.24 -14.98
CA LEU A 362 5.71 -20.77 -15.01
C LEU A 362 5.30 -20.17 -16.35
N ASP A 363 5.14 -21.00 -17.39
CA ASP A 363 4.71 -20.51 -18.70
C ASP A 363 3.31 -19.94 -18.67
N ARG A 364 3.10 -18.81 -19.33
CA ARG A 364 1.82 -18.09 -19.34
C ARG A 364 0.63 -18.98 -19.76
N TYR A 365 0.88 -19.95 -20.61
CA TYR A 365 -0.15 -20.84 -21.18
C TYR A 365 -0.06 -22.27 -20.67
N SER A 366 0.78 -22.54 -19.66
CA SER A 366 0.79 -23.83 -18.97
C SER A 366 -0.58 -24.06 -18.32
N ILE A 367 -1.29 -25.08 -18.79
CA ILE A 367 -2.64 -25.41 -18.35
C ILE A 367 -2.60 -26.65 -17.46
#